data_47cd568d3d7a38464a3274bb53aae4cc
#
_entry.id   47cd568d3d7a38464a3274bb53aae4cc
#
_cell.length_a   1.000
_cell.length_b   1.000
_cell.length_c   1.000
_cell.angle_alpha   90.00
_cell.angle_beta   90.00
_cell.angle_gamma   90.00
#
_symmetry.space_group_name_H-M   'P 1'
#
loop_
_entity.id
_entity.type
_entity.pdbx_description
1 polymer ?
#
loop_
_entity_poly.entity_id
_entity_poly.type
_entity_poly.pdbx_seq_one_letter_code
_entity_poly.pdbx_strand_id
1 'polypeptide(L)'
;MNVRLQYDLEFLGGIYFEDQLQMNQYSVSLNLVTGTADPADTNTAMDRVKAFVFGELEHSVFINGAQRERAELMHMMGINVTTLPEEPVDQIIGMMLYYKLNAIMEGRMIVRSLDISSTLGDAVWYQHDDEDPPGPFTQDGWWHDSTVKHNTVDFADENVLKVEPNAW
;
A
#
# COMPACT_ATOMS: atom_id res chain seq x y z
N MET A 1 17.91 -9.56 21.03
CA MET A 1 17.47 -10.79 20.34
C MET A 1 16.34 -10.43 19.40
N ASN A 2 16.47 -10.83 18.14
CA ASN A 2 15.44 -10.57 17.15
C ASN A 2 14.42 -11.71 17.15
N VAL A 3 13.16 -11.38 17.28
CA VAL A 3 12.07 -12.34 17.21
C VAL A 3 11.51 -12.30 15.80
N ARG A 4 11.28 -13.47 15.23
CA ARG A 4 10.64 -13.61 13.93
C ARG A 4 9.16 -13.89 14.14
N LEU A 5 8.34 -13.21 13.34
CA LEU A 5 6.89 -13.35 13.41
C LEU A 5 6.34 -13.52 12.00
N GLN A 6 5.26 -14.27 11.90
CA GLN A 6 4.47 -14.32 10.68
C GLN A 6 3.08 -13.78 11.00
N TYR A 7 2.60 -12.85 10.18
CA TYR A 7 1.26 -12.32 10.32
C TYR A 7 0.53 -12.45 8.99
N ASP A 8 -0.54 -13.24 9.01
CA ASP A 8 -1.39 -13.45 7.85
C ASP A 8 -2.64 -12.58 7.99
N LEU A 9 -3.00 -11.90 6.92
CA LEU A 9 -4.17 -11.04 6.90
C LEU A 9 -4.90 -11.15 5.56
N GLU A 10 -6.18 -10.81 5.60
CA GLU A 10 -7.02 -10.75 4.41
C GLU A 10 -7.78 -9.44 4.41
N PHE A 11 -7.99 -8.87 3.24
CA PHE A 11 -8.80 -7.67 3.12
C PHE A 11 -9.48 -7.63 1.75
N LEU A 12 -10.59 -6.88 1.69
CA LEU A 12 -11.32 -6.63 0.45
C LEU A 12 -10.91 -5.29 -0.11
N GLY A 13 -10.75 -5.22 -1.44
CA GLY A 13 -10.49 -3.98 -2.13
C GLY A 13 -11.16 -3.97 -3.48
N GLY A 14 -11.36 -2.79 -4.04
CA GLY A 14 -11.79 -2.63 -5.42
C GLY A 14 -10.56 -2.50 -6.31
N ILE A 15 -10.68 -2.95 -7.52
CA ILE A 15 -9.64 -2.77 -8.54
C ILE A 15 -10.26 -2.13 -9.77
N TYR A 16 -9.66 -1.05 -10.24
CA TYR A 16 -10.03 -0.43 -11.51
C TYR A 16 -8.97 -0.76 -12.54
N PHE A 17 -9.31 -1.62 -13.47
CA PHE A 17 -8.39 -2.17 -14.46
C PHE A 17 -9.14 -2.42 -15.77
N GLU A 18 -8.56 -2.02 -16.89
CA GLU A 18 -9.16 -2.17 -18.22
C GLU A 18 -10.59 -1.62 -18.28
N ASP A 19 -10.79 -0.44 -17.73
CA ASP A 19 -12.08 0.28 -17.67
C ASP A 19 -13.19 -0.46 -16.92
N GLN A 20 -12.80 -1.41 -16.06
CA GLN A 20 -13.74 -2.14 -15.22
C GLN A 20 -13.40 -1.96 -13.75
N LEU A 21 -14.44 -1.79 -12.95
CA LEU A 21 -14.34 -1.78 -11.50
C LEU A 21 -14.83 -3.11 -10.97
N GLN A 22 -13.97 -3.83 -10.25
CA GLN A 22 -14.30 -5.13 -9.68
C GLN A 22 -13.85 -5.19 -8.23
N MET A 23 -14.57 -5.96 -7.43
CA MET A 23 -14.13 -6.27 -6.08
C MET A 23 -13.17 -7.44 -6.10
N ASN A 24 -12.19 -7.41 -5.21
CA ASN A 24 -11.19 -8.45 -5.09
C ASN A 24 -10.92 -8.73 -3.62
N GLN A 25 -10.56 -9.97 -3.31
CA GLN A 25 -10.14 -10.35 -1.98
C GLN A 25 -8.67 -10.70 -2.00
N TYR A 26 -7.91 -10.08 -1.11
CA TYR A 26 -6.46 -10.23 -1.02
C TYR A 26 -6.10 -11.04 0.22
N SER A 27 -5.15 -11.94 0.06
CA SER A 27 -4.51 -12.68 1.14
C SER A 27 -3.05 -12.29 1.18
N VAL A 28 -2.57 -11.89 2.34
CA VAL A 28 -1.22 -11.41 2.52
C VAL A 28 -0.58 -12.13 3.69
N SER A 29 0.66 -12.56 3.51
CA SER A 29 1.48 -13.14 4.57
C SER A 29 2.72 -12.27 4.75
N LEU A 30 2.90 -11.76 5.96
CA LEU A 30 4.03 -10.93 6.32
C LEU A 30 5.01 -11.73 7.16
N ASN A 31 6.28 -11.72 6.75
CA ASN A 31 7.37 -12.23 7.57
C ASN A 31 8.07 -11.04 8.21
N LEU A 32 7.98 -10.95 9.52
CA LEU A 32 8.41 -9.80 10.30
C LEU A 32 9.53 -10.17 11.25
N VAL A 33 10.40 -9.22 11.52
CA VAL A 33 11.36 -9.32 12.61
C VAL A 33 11.24 -8.09 13.50
N THR A 34 11.51 -8.27 14.80
CA THR A 34 11.51 -7.11 15.70
C THR A 34 12.74 -6.26 15.45
N GLY A 35 12.54 -4.95 15.38
CA GLY A 35 13.63 -3.99 15.25
C GLY A 35 14.19 -3.53 16.58
N THR A 36 13.43 -3.72 17.66
CA THR A 36 13.83 -3.36 19.01
C THR A 36 13.52 -4.51 19.97
N ALA A 37 14.06 -4.44 21.20
CA ALA A 37 13.80 -5.44 22.22
C ALA A 37 12.56 -5.10 23.06
N ASP A 38 11.96 -3.93 22.87
CA ASP A 38 10.83 -3.47 23.67
C ASP A 38 9.52 -4.03 23.12
N PRO A 39 8.77 -4.84 23.91
CA PRO A 39 7.47 -5.34 23.47
C PRO A 39 6.44 -4.25 23.14
N ALA A 40 6.55 -3.08 23.77
CA ALA A 40 5.66 -1.97 23.46
C ALA A 40 5.84 -1.48 22.02
N ASP A 41 7.07 -1.50 21.51
CA ASP A 41 7.35 -1.13 20.12
C ASP A 41 6.72 -2.12 19.14
N THR A 42 6.79 -3.41 19.45
CA THR A 42 6.14 -4.44 18.64
C THR A 42 4.62 -4.21 18.58
N ASN A 43 4.00 -3.95 19.72
CA ASN A 43 2.56 -3.68 19.77
C ASN A 43 2.20 -2.43 18.98
N THR A 44 2.98 -1.37 19.10
CA THR A 44 2.75 -0.13 18.33
C THR A 44 2.86 -0.39 16.84
N ALA A 45 3.87 -1.13 16.41
CA ALA A 45 4.05 -1.46 14.99
C ALA A 45 2.86 -2.26 14.47
N MET A 46 2.43 -3.29 15.19
CA MET A 46 1.29 -4.12 14.77
C MET A 46 0.00 -3.33 14.72
N ASP A 47 -0.23 -2.45 15.70
CA ASP A 47 -1.41 -1.58 15.69
C ASP A 47 -1.44 -0.67 14.46
N ARG A 48 -0.29 -0.14 14.07
CA ARG A 48 -0.17 0.69 12.88
C ARG A 48 -0.45 -0.09 11.59
N VAL A 49 0.05 -1.32 11.50
CA VAL A 49 -0.23 -2.19 10.35
C VAL A 49 -1.73 -2.43 10.22
N LYS A 50 -2.39 -2.78 11.32
CA LYS A 50 -3.82 -3.04 11.32
C LYS A 50 -4.62 -1.78 11.00
N ALA A 51 -4.23 -0.64 11.56
CA ALA A 51 -4.89 0.63 11.32
C ALA A 51 -4.79 1.03 9.85
N PHE A 52 -3.65 0.81 9.22
CA PHE A 52 -3.49 1.10 7.79
C PHE A 52 -4.31 0.15 6.93
N VAL A 53 -4.13 -1.17 7.12
CA VAL A 53 -4.78 -2.15 6.23
C VAL A 53 -6.30 -2.12 6.40
N PHE A 54 -6.79 -2.16 7.62
CA PHE A 54 -8.23 -2.28 7.88
C PHE A 54 -8.93 -0.93 8.01
N GLY A 55 -8.19 0.14 8.27
CA GLY A 55 -8.75 1.48 8.39
C GLY A 55 -8.65 2.31 7.13
N GLU A 56 -7.56 2.19 6.39
CA GLU A 56 -7.31 3.03 5.22
C GLU A 56 -7.41 2.27 3.90
N LEU A 57 -6.90 1.06 3.86
CA LEU A 57 -6.75 0.32 2.62
C LEU A 57 -7.98 -0.53 2.27
N GLU A 58 -8.55 -1.19 3.26
CA GLU A 58 -9.71 -2.05 3.05
C GLU A 58 -10.88 -1.25 2.48
N HIS A 59 -11.54 -1.81 1.48
CA HIS A 59 -12.63 -1.18 0.73
C HIS A 59 -12.22 0.02 -0.12
N SER A 60 -10.92 0.30 -0.26
CA SER A 60 -10.46 1.30 -1.22
C SER A 60 -10.43 0.72 -2.63
N VAL A 61 -10.39 1.60 -3.63
CA VAL A 61 -10.23 1.21 -5.03
C VAL A 61 -8.77 1.43 -5.43
N PHE A 62 -8.13 0.36 -5.86
CA PHE A 62 -6.77 0.42 -6.40
C PHE A 62 -6.82 0.83 -7.86
N ILE A 63 -6.06 1.84 -8.23
CA ILE A 63 -6.05 2.37 -9.59
C ILE A 63 -4.65 2.87 -9.94
N ASN A 64 -4.27 2.73 -11.20
CA ASN A 64 -3.05 3.35 -11.70
C ASN A 64 -3.17 4.87 -11.59
N GLY A 65 -2.20 5.51 -10.93
CA GLY A 65 -2.19 6.95 -10.74
C GLY A 65 -2.11 7.76 -12.04
N ALA A 66 -1.70 7.14 -13.15
CA ALA A 66 -1.74 7.77 -14.45
C ALA A 66 -3.17 8.04 -14.92
N GLN A 67 -4.15 7.32 -14.39
CA GLN A 67 -5.57 7.58 -14.65
C GLN A 67 -6.10 8.63 -13.68
N ARG A 68 -5.49 9.77 -13.71
CA ARG A 68 -5.71 10.84 -12.75
C ARG A 68 -7.14 11.33 -12.71
N GLU A 69 -7.71 11.59 -13.87
CA GLU A 69 -9.08 12.13 -13.93
C GLU A 69 -10.11 11.16 -13.33
N ARG A 70 -9.93 9.88 -13.60
CA ARG A 70 -10.80 8.84 -13.04
C ARG A 70 -10.65 8.75 -11.53
N ALA A 71 -9.42 8.77 -11.05
CA ALA A 71 -9.13 8.71 -9.62
C ALA A 71 -9.68 9.94 -8.89
N GLU A 72 -9.52 11.13 -9.46
CA GLU A 72 -10.07 12.37 -8.90
C GLU A 72 -11.58 12.31 -8.83
N LEU A 73 -12.23 11.82 -9.89
CA LEU A 73 -13.69 11.73 -9.92
C LEU A 73 -14.19 10.79 -8.81
N MET A 74 -13.57 9.63 -8.67
CA MET A 74 -13.95 8.69 -7.61
C MET A 74 -13.75 9.32 -6.23
N HIS A 75 -12.64 9.99 -6.03
CA HIS A 75 -12.33 10.64 -4.76
C HIS A 75 -13.36 11.73 -4.44
N MET A 76 -13.74 12.53 -5.42
CA MET A 76 -14.75 13.57 -5.26
C MET A 76 -16.13 13.01 -4.95
N MET A 77 -16.40 11.78 -5.39
CA MET A 77 -17.65 11.07 -5.09
C MET A 77 -17.63 10.41 -3.69
N GLY A 78 -16.56 10.58 -2.94
CA GLY A 78 -16.44 9.99 -1.62
C GLY A 78 -15.95 8.54 -1.63
N ILE A 79 -15.51 8.04 -2.77
CA ILE A 79 -14.94 6.71 -2.86
C ILE A 79 -13.48 6.78 -2.38
N ASN A 80 -13.11 5.84 -1.51
CA ASN A 80 -11.75 5.74 -1.03
C ASN A 80 -10.87 5.19 -2.17
N VAL A 81 -9.82 5.90 -2.54
CA VAL A 81 -8.99 5.56 -3.70
C VAL A 81 -7.54 5.38 -3.25
N THR A 82 -6.90 4.34 -3.74
CA THR A 82 -5.47 4.08 -3.54
C THR A 82 -4.79 4.11 -4.89
N THR A 83 -4.01 5.16 -5.15
CA THR A 83 -3.29 5.30 -6.42
C THR A 83 -1.93 4.61 -6.35
N LEU A 84 -1.61 3.91 -7.42
CA LEU A 84 -0.36 3.14 -7.54
C LEU A 84 0.46 3.68 -8.71
N PRO A 85 1.79 3.48 -8.68
CA PRO A 85 2.64 3.96 -9.78
C PRO A 85 2.53 3.16 -11.07
N GLU A 86 1.87 2.00 -11.03
CA GLU A 86 1.61 1.16 -12.19
C GLU A 86 0.22 0.53 -12.08
N GLU A 87 -0.11 -0.35 -13.01
CA GLU A 87 -1.39 -1.05 -13.00
C GLU A 87 -1.58 -1.85 -11.70
N PRO A 88 -2.81 -1.89 -11.16
CA PRO A 88 -3.08 -2.47 -9.85
C PRO A 88 -3.15 -3.99 -9.85
N VAL A 89 -2.11 -4.64 -10.33
CA VAL A 89 -1.98 -6.10 -10.26
C VAL A 89 -1.43 -6.51 -8.90
N ASP A 90 -1.61 -7.79 -8.54
CA ASP A 90 -1.23 -8.28 -7.22
C ASP A 90 0.22 -7.98 -6.86
N GLN A 91 1.12 -8.15 -7.82
CA GLN A 91 2.54 -7.91 -7.60
C GLN A 91 2.79 -6.45 -7.18
N ILE A 92 2.14 -5.51 -7.82
CA ILE A 92 2.30 -4.07 -7.52
C ILE A 92 1.68 -3.73 -6.18
N ILE A 93 0.53 -4.29 -5.87
CA ILE A 93 -0.12 -4.08 -4.56
C ILE A 93 0.75 -4.65 -3.45
N GLY A 94 1.34 -5.83 -3.66
CA GLY A 94 2.26 -6.43 -2.70
C GLY A 94 3.49 -5.58 -2.45
N MET A 95 4.10 -5.06 -3.50
CA MET A 95 5.25 -4.15 -3.37
C MET A 95 4.87 -2.88 -2.61
N MET A 96 3.73 -2.30 -2.93
CA MET A 96 3.23 -1.12 -2.20
C MET A 96 3.10 -1.42 -0.71
N LEU A 97 2.49 -2.54 -0.37
CA LEU A 97 2.34 -2.94 1.03
C LEU A 97 3.69 -3.11 1.72
N TYR A 98 4.64 -3.74 1.05
CA TYR A 98 5.99 -3.92 1.59
C TYR A 98 6.60 -2.57 2.01
N TYR A 99 6.59 -1.60 1.10
CA TYR A 99 7.19 -0.29 1.37
C TYR A 99 6.38 0.52 2.39
N LYS A 100 5.06 0.54 2.22
CA LYS A 100 4.21 1.33 3.13
C LYS A 100 4.24 0.78 4.56
N LEU A 101 4.15 -0.52 4.73
CA LEU A 101 4.18 -1.12 6.07
C LEU A 101 5.51 -0.87 6.76
N ASN A 102 6.62 -0.99 6.02
CA ASN A 102 7.92 -0.66 6.60
C ASN A 102 8.02 0.83 6.98
N ALA A 103 7.45 1.71 6.18
CA ALA A 103 7.44 3.13 6.48
C ALA A 103 6.67 3.45 7.77
N ILE A 104 5.48 2.89 7.92
CA ILE A 104 4.63 3.21 9.08
C ILE A 104 5.11 2.57 10.38
N MET A 105 5.87 1.50 10.31
CA MET A 105 6.42 0.87 11.51
C MET A 105 7.67 1.59 12.05
N GLU A 106 8.31 2.38 11.22
CA GLU A 106 9.44 3.24 11.62
C GLU A 106 10.56 2.47 12.36
N GLY A 107 10.88 1.27 11.86
CA GLY A 107 11.95 0.47 12.43
C GLY A 107 11.60 -0.31 13.70
N ARG A 108 10.40 -0.15 14.24
CA ARG A 108 9.96 -0.94 15.41
C ARG A 108 9.85 -2.42 15.07
N MET A 109 9.35 -2.71 13.90
CA MET A 109 9.38 -4.02 13.25
C MET A 109 9.74 -3.81 11.78
N ILE A 110 10.20 -4.87 11.16
CA ILE A 110 10.63 -4.84 9.76
C ILE A 110 9.96 -5.98 9.03
N VAL A 111 9.28 -5.67 7.92
CA VAL A 111 8.81 -6.68 6.98
C VAL A 111 10.01 -7.14 6.16
N ARG A 112 10.43 -8.37 6.37
CA ARG A 112 11.54 -8.97 5.61
C ARG A 112 11.09 -9.45 4.26
N SER A 113 9.92 -10.07 4.23
CA SER A 113 9.31 -10.53 2.99
C SER A 113 7.80 -10.50 3.12
N LEU A 114 7.16 -10.38 1.98
CA LEU A 114 5.71 -10.33 1.89
C LEU A 114 5.26 -11.22 0.75
N ASP A 115 4.23 -12.02 1.01
CA ASP A 115 3.57 -12.82 -0.02
C ASP A 115 2.15 -12.31 -0.17
N ILE A 116 1.68 -12.21 -1.42
CA ILE A 116 0.33 -11.76 -1.72
C ILE A 116 -0.30 -12.63 -2.80
N SER A 117 -1.58 -12.90 -2.63
CA SER A 117 -2.42 -13.52 -3.66
C SER A 117 -3.80 -12.88 -3.61
N SER A 118 -4.60 -13.10 -4.64
CA SER A 118 -5.97 -12.61 -4.68
C SER A 118 -6.88 -13.55 -5.44
N THR A 119 -8.18 -13.37 -5.26
CA THR A 119 -9.18 -14.15 -5.97
C THR A 119 -9.12 -13.87 -7.47
N LEU A 120 -9.03 -12.60 -7.87
CA LEU A 120 -8.93 -12.25 -9.29
C LEU A 120 -7.60 -12.67 -9.91
N GLY A 121 -6.57 -12.83 -9.10
CA GLY A 121 -5.27 -13.33 -9.53
C GLY A 121 -5.16 -14.85 -9.48
N ASP A 122 -6.27 -15.57 -9.43
CA ASP A 122 -6.32 -17.03 -9.44
C ASP A 122 -5.54 -17.68 -8.30
N ALA A 123 -5.43 -17.01 -7.17
CA ALA A 123 -4.71 -17.47 -5.98
C ALA A 123 -3.23 -17.77 -6.23
N VAL A 124 -2.63 -17.16 -7.24
CA VAL A 124 -1.19 -17.21 -7.46
C VAL A 124 -0.50 -16.30 -6.45
N TRP A 125 0.53 -16.83 -5.79
CA TRP A 125 1.28 -16.08 -4.79
C TRP A 125 2.48 -15.38 -5.41
N TYR A 126 2.60 -14.09 -5.14
CA TYR A 126 3.76 -13.28 -5.49
C TYR A 126 4.51 -12.91 -4.24
N GLN A 127 5.85 -12.95 -4.31
CA GLN A 127 6.73 -12.64 -3.19
C GLN A 127 7.53 -11.39 -3.49
N HIS A 128 7.77 -10.61 -2.45
CA HIS A 128 8.68 -9.48 -2.49
C HIS A 128 9.48 -9.42 -1.20
N ASP A 129 10.78 -9.22 -1.32
CA ASP A 129 11.68 -9.08 -0.18
C ASP A 129 12.69 -7.94 -0.42
N ASP A 130 13.60 -7.76 0.53
CA ASP A 130 14.56 -6.66 0.49
C ASP A 130 15.65 -6.84 -0.58
N GLU A 131 15.79 -8.02 -1.15
CA GLU A 131 16.74 -8.28 -2.25
C GLU A 131 16.13 -8.02 -3.62
N ASP A 132 14.82 -7.93 -3.70
CA ASP A 132 14.14 -7.70 -4.97
C ASP A 132 14.24 -6.24 -5.40
N PRO A 133 14.30 -5.97 -6.72
CA PRO A 133 14.31 -4.59 -7.21
C PRO A 133 13.05 -3.83 -6.78
N PRO A 134 13.19 -2.57 -6.35
CA PRO A 134 12.04 -1.79 -5.92
C PRO A 134 11.14 -1.32 -7.06
N GLY A 135 11.60 -1.42 -8.30
CA GLY A 135 10.80 -1.03 -9.46
C GLY A 135 10.31 0.42 -9.38
N PRO A 136 9.02 0.65 -9.62
CA PRO A 136 8.47 2.00 -9.62
C PRO A 136 8.40 2.63 -8.22
N PHE A 137 8.61 1.87 -7.16
CA PHE A 137 8.52 2.37 -5.78
C PHE A 137 9.76 3.10 -5.30
N THR A 138 10.77 3.28 -6.15
CA THR A 138 11.88 4.20 -5.89
C THR A 138 11.44 5.65 -5.99
N GLN A 139 10.34 5.93 -6.69
CA GLN A 139 9.81 7.28 -6.82
C GLN A 139 9.23 7.75 -5.49
N ASP A 140 9.28 9.05 -5.26
CA ASP A 140 8.61 9.65 -4.12
C ASP A 140 7.10 9.45 -4.25
N GLY A 141 6.47 9.08 -3.15
CA GLY A 141 5.04 8.84 -3.10
C GLY A 141 4.61 8.53 -1.69
N TRP A 142 3.30 8.43 -1.52
CA TRP A 142 2.71 8.20 -0.21
C TRP A 142 3.18 6.88 0.45
N TRP A 143 3.64 5.92 -0.35
CA TRP A 143 4.12 4.63 0.15
C TRP A 143 5.43 4.72 0.94
N HIS A 144 6.11 5.85 0.91
CA HIS A 144 7.29 6.10 1.73
C HIS A 144 6.99 6.94 2.97
N ASP A 145 5.77 7.42 3.12
CA ASP A 145 5.34 8.24 4.24
C ASP A 145 5.00 7.38 5.44
N SER A 146 5.43 7.81 6.63
CA SER A 146 5.21 7.06 7.86
C SER A 146 3.85 7.31 8.51
N THR A 147 3.04 8.20 7.97
CA THR A 147 1.74 8.54 8.50
C THR A 147 0.72 7.44 8.18
N VAL A 148 0.07 6.88 9.20
CA VAL A 148 -0.92 5.82 9.00
C VAL A 148 -2.16 6.37 8.30
N LYS A 149 -2.73 7.44 8.83
CA LYS A 149 -3.87 8.12 8.19
C LYS A 149 -3.36 9.06 7.12
N HIS A 150 -2.92 8.48 6.03
CA HIS A 150 -2.34 9.21 4.93
C HIS A 150 -3.31 9.21 3.75
N ASN A 151 -3.34 10.31 3.02
CA ASN A 151 -4.09 10.36 1.76
C ASN A 151 -3.36 9.48 0.74
N THR A 152 -3.93 8.31 0.47
CA THR A 152 -3.39 7.36 -0.50
C THR A 152 -3.70 7.77 -1.94
N VAL A 153 -4.42 8.86 -2.13
CA VAL A 153 -4.59 9.49 -3.43
C VAL A 153 -3.41 10.43 -3.61
N ASP A 154 -2.34 9.93 -4.20
CA ASP A 154 -1.16 10.74 -4.48
C ASP A 154 -1.30 11.35 -5.86
N PHE A 155 -1.90 12.50 -5.91
CA PHE A 155 -1.90 13.31 -7.11
C PHE A 155 -0.61 14.14 -7.09
N ALA A 156 0.51 13.47 -7.39
CA ALA A 156 1.82 14.10 -7.37
C ALA A 156 1.82 15.40 -8.17
N ASP A 157 1.03 15.45 -9.21
CA ASP A 157 0.86 16.64 -10.02
C ASP A 157 0.13 17.77 -9.31
N GLU A 158 -0.46 17.52 -8.15
CA GLU A 158 -1.01 18.63 -7.36
C GLU A 158 0.05 19.64 -7.04
N ASN A 159 1.27 19.20 -6.84
CA ASN A 159 2.40 20.11 -6.66
C ASN A 159 2.66 20.92 -7.92
N VAL A 160 2.52 20.30 -9.07
CA VAL A 160 2.61 20.97 -10.35
C VAL A 160 1.45 21.92 -10.51
N LEU A 161 0.25 21.51 -10.16
CA LEU A 161 -0.93 22.38 -10.20
C LEU A 161 -0.80 23.58 -9.29
N LYS A 162 -0.08 23.44 -8.18
CA LYS A 162 0.20 24.58 -7.30
C LYS A 162 1.16 25.57 -7.95
N VAL A 163 2.02 25.09 -8.81
CA VAL A 163 2.97 25.94 -9.53
C VAL A 163 2.29 26.58 -10.73
N GLU A 164 1.55 25.80 -11.49
CA GLU A 164 0.87 26.29 -12.70
C GLU A 164 -0.12 27.42 -12.46
N PRO A 165 -0.95 27.39 -11.41
CA PRO A 165 -1.84 28.51 -11.13
C PRO A 165 -1.11 29.84 -11.00
N ASN A 166 0.13 29.81 -10.60
CA ASN A 166 0.94 31.02 -10.49
C ASN A 166 1.45 31.51 -11.83
N ALA A 167 1.44 30.65 -12.82
CA ALA A 167 1.82 30.99 -14.18
C ALA A 167 0.65 31.52 -14.99
N TRP A 168 -0.51 31.46 -14.46
CA TRP A 168 -1.73 31.94 -15.12
C TRP A 168 -1.97 33.41 -14.78
#